data_171e9ad0fe0026f58c4bbe740a26a2c8
#
_entry.id   171e9ad0fe0026f58c4bbe740a26a2c8
#
_cell.length_a   1.000
_cell.length_b   1.000
_cell.length_c   1.000
_cell.angle_alpha   90.00
_cell.angle_beta   90.00
_cell.angle_gamma   90.00
#
_symmetry.space_group_name_H-M   'P 1'
#
loop_
_entity.id
_entity.type
_entity.pdbx_description
1 polymer ?
#
loop_
_entity_poly.entity_id
_entity_poly.type
_entity_poly.pdbx_seq_one_letter_code
_entity_poly.pdbx_strand_id
1 'polypeptide(L)' 'MFCVKEYGKYGIYYYFCRTIEKAKEIFDRIFWEWVKKGNCVPQEFDCETWEELLQECWEDGAWDDVVSCEPIVFEEDKN' A
#
# COMPACT_ATOMS: atom_id res chain seq x y z
N MET A 1 15.53 0.83 -0.26
CA MET A 1 14.61 0.03 -1.07
C MET A 1 13.33 -0.22 -0.30
N PHE A 2 12.25 -0.36 -1.02
CA PHE A 2 10.94 -0.52 -0.42
C PHE A 2 10.23 -1.69 -1.05
N CYS A 3 9.37 -2.36 -0.29
CA CYS A 3 8.56 -3.45 -0.79
C CYS A 3 7.09 -3.08 -0.62
N VAL A 4 6.37 -3.04 -1.73
CA VAL A 4 4.93 -2.87 -1.70
C VAL A 4 4.32 -4.25 -1.88
N LYS A 5 3.41 -4.62 -1.00
CA LYS A 5 2.74 -5.91 -1.07
C LYS A 5 1.29 -5.69 -1.42
N GLU A 6 0.85 -6.40 -2.44
CA GLU A 6 -0.56 -6.37 -2.83
C GLU A 6 -1.15 -7.71 -2.42
N TYR A 7 -2.16 -7.67 -1.55
CA TYR A 7 -2.77 -8.90 -1.04
C TYR A 7 -3.93 -9.26 -1.95
N GLY A 8 -3.73 -10.27 -2.76
CA GLY A 8 -4.70 -10.68 -3.73
C GLY A 8 -5.44 -11.94 -3.33
N LYS A 9 -6.41 -12.30 -4.16
CA LYS A 9 -7.24 -13.46 -3.90
C LYS A 9 -6.43 -14.75 -3.91
N TYR A 10 -5.40 -14.79 -4.74
CA TYR A 10 -4.62 -16.02 -4.92
C TYR A 10 -3.22 -15.92 -4.32
N GLY A 11 -2.93 -14.88 -3.57
CA GLY A 11 -1.64 -14.78 -2.94
C GLY A 11 -1.20 -13.34 -2.80
N ILE A 12 0.04 -13.17 -2.44
CA ILE A 12 0.61 -11.85 -2.22
C ILE A 12 1.57 -11.56 -3.34
N TYR A 13 1.42 -10.37 -3.94
CA TYR A 13 2.32 -9.93 -4.98
C TYR A 13 3.27 -8.90 -4.39
N TYR A 14 4.55 -9.02 -4.70
CA TYR A 14 5.60 -8.19 -4.12
C TYR A 14 6.17 -7.28 -5.20
N TYR A 15 6.28 -6.00 -4.90
CA TYR A 15 6.87 -5.03 -5.81
C TYR A 15 8.03 -4.37 -5.10
N PHE A 16 9.24 -4.56 -5.61
CA PHE A 16 10.43 -4.00 -4.99
C PHE A 16 10.78 -2.69 -5.68
N CYS A 17 10.87 -1.62 -4.93
CA CYS A 17 11.06 -0.28 -5.46
C CYS A 17 12.30 0.34 -4.87
N ARG A 18 13.07 1.04 -5.70
CA ARG A 18 14.29 1.67 -5.22
C ARG A 18 14.02 2.99 -4.52
N THR A 19 12.95 3.67 -4.88
CA THR A 19 12.66 4.98 -4.31
C THR A 19 11.30 4.96 -3.65
N ILE A 20 11.11 5.88 -2.71
CA ILE A 20 9.84 5.99 -2.03
C ILE A 20 8.76 6.51 -2.99
N GLU A 21 9.17 7.33 -3.97
CA GLU A 21 8.23 7.85 -4.95
C GLU A 21 7.63 6.73 -5.78
N LYS A 22 8.47 5.78 -6.18
CA LYS A 22 7.98 4.65 -6.96
C LYS A 22 7.09 3.76 -6.13
N ALA A 23 7.45 3.56 -4.86
CA ALA A 23 6.63 2.76 -3.96
C ALA A 23 5.26 3.40 -3.77
N LYS A 24 5.21 4.72 -3.62
CA LYS A 24 3.95 5.41 -3.46
C LYS A 24 3.09 5.30 -4.72
N GLU A 25 3.71 5.37 -5.87
CA GLU A 25 3.00 5.25 -7.13
C GLU A 25 2.31 3.89 -7.22
N ILE A 26 3.01 2.82 -6.85
CA ILE A 26 2.44 1.48 -6.89
C ILE A 26 1.36 1.31 -5.81
N PHE A 27 1.61 1.83 -4.62
CA PHE A 27 0.64 1.78 -3.53
C PHE A 27 -0.65 2.46 -3.94
N ASP A 28 -0.54 3.66 -4.53
CA ASP A 28 -1.70 4.41 -4.97
C ASP A 28 -2.48 3.65 -6.03
N ARG A 29 -1.78 3.03 -6.98
CA ARG A 29 -2.43 2.29 -8.03
C ARG A 29 -3.26 1.13 -7.47
N ILE A 30 -2.68 0.39 -6.52
CA ILE A 30 -3.35 -0.74 -5.91
C ILE A 30 -4.58 -0.25 -5.12
N PHE A 31 -4.42 0.84 -4.39
CA PHE A 31 -5.50 1.44 -3.63
C PHE A 31 -6.67 1.80 -4.54
N TRP A 32 -6.39 2.52 -5.63
CA TRP A 32 -7.46 2.99 -6.50
C TRP A 32 -8.10 1.85 -7.29
N GLU A 33 -7.35 0.82 -7.61
CA GLU A 33 -7.93 -0.35 -8.26
C GLU A 33 -8.93 -1.04 -7.34
N TRP A 34 -8.59 -1.12 -6.05
CA TRP A 34 -9.50 -1.72 -5.09
C TRP A 34 -10.76 -0.88 -4.95
N VAL A 35 -10.61 0.42 -4.86
CA VAL A 35 -11.75 1.33 -4.75
C VAL A 35 -12.67 1.18 -5.94
N LYS A 36 -12.09 1.08 -7.14
CA LYS A 36 -12.86 0.96 -8.34
C LYS A 36 -13.68 -0.32 -8.38
N LYS A 37 -13.14 -1.40 -7.86
CA LYS A 37 -13.81 -2.69 -7.89
C LYS A 37 -14.82 -2.86 -6.77
N GLY A 38 -14.67 -2.11 -5.69
CA GLY A 38 -15.51 -2.27 -4.52
C GLY A 38 -16.78 -1.48 -4.62
N ASN A 39 -17.69 -1.79 -3.72
CA ASN A 39 -18.95 -1.06 -3.61
C ASN A 39 -19.01 -0.31 -2.30
N CYS A 40 -17.86 0.04 -1.76
CA CYS A 40 -17.80 0.73 -0.47
C CYS A 40 -17.72 2.23 -0.68
N VAL A 41 -17.95 2.96 0.39
CA VAL A 41 -17.78 4.41 0.39
C VAL A 41 -16.77 4.76 1.48
N PRO A 42 -16.09 5.90 1.37
CA PRO A 42 -15.03 6.23 2.34
C PRO A 42 -15.54 6.39 3.76
N GLN A 43 -16.81 6.70 3.93
CA GLN A 43 -17.38 6.86 5.26
C GLN A 43 -17.36 5.55 6.05
N GLU A 44 -17.30 4.41 5.38
CA GLU A 44 -17.18 3.13 6.07
C GLU A 44 -15.84 2.98 6.76
N PHE A 45 -14.87 3.81 6.40
CA PHE A 45 -13.54 3.80 6.99
C PHE A 45 -13.29 5.07 7.80
N ASP A 46 -14.36 5.76 8.20
CA ASP A 46 -14.27 6.97 9.02
C ASP A 46 -13.53 8.10 8.30
N CYS A 47 -13.64 8.16 6.99
CA CYS A 47 -13.04 9.22 6.19
C CYS A 47 -14.11 9.86 5.32
N GLU A 48 -13.90 11.11 4.94
CA GLU A 48 -14.87 11.80 4.11
C GLU A 48 -14.59 11.58 2.63
N THR A 49 -13.34 11.38 2.26
CA THR A 49 -12.97 11.16 0.88
C THR A 49 -12.01 9.99 0.78
N TRP A 50 -11.91 9.41 -0.41
CA TRP A 50 -10.95 8.35 -0.64
C TRP A 50 -9.51 8.86 -0.53
N GLU A 51 -9.28 10.11 -0.93
CA GLU A 51 -7.95 10.71 -0.84
C GLU A 51 -7.50 10.80 0.61
N GLU A 52 -8.41 11.12 1.49
CA GLU A 52 -8.09 11.19 2.91
C GLU A 52 -7.70 9.81 3.45
N LEU A 53 -8.45 8.80 3.07
CA LEU A 53 -8.14 7.44 3.48
C LEU A 53 -6.78 6.99 2.93
N LEU A 54 -6.52 7.31 1.66
CA LEU A 54 -5.25 6.95 1.04
C LEU A 54 -4.08 7.56 1.80
N GLN A 55 -4.22 8.83 2.18
CA GLN A 55 -3.16 9.51 2.91
C GLN A 55 -2.92 8.83 4.25
N GLU A 56 -3.97 8.47 4.96
CA GLU A 56 -3.83 7.80 6.25
C GLU A 56 -3.19 6.44 6.09
N CYS A 57 -3.60 5.67 5.09
CA CYS A 57 -3.05 4.35 4.85
C CYS A 57 -1.58 4.43 4.48
N TRP A 58 -1.22 5.41 3.67
CA TRP A 58 0.18 5.58 3.27
C TRP A 58 1.04 5.93 4.48
N GLU A 59 0.53 6.78 5.36
CA GLU A 59 1.28 7.14 6.57
C GLU A 59 1.43 5.97 7.52
N ASP A 60 0.41 5.11 7.59
CA ASP A 60 0.47 3.93 8.42
C ASP A 60 1.28 2.81 7.78
N GLY A 61 1.50 2.88 6.50
CA GLY A 61 2.26 1.86 5.78
C GLY A 61 1.44 0.66 5.35
N ALA A 62 0.14 0.67 5.59
CA ALA A 62 -0.68 -0.50 5.24
C ALA A 62 -2.15 -0.15 5.26
N TRP A 63 -2.91 -0.92 4.52
CA TRP A 63 -4.36 -0.81 4.53
C TRP A 63 -4.94 -2.23 4.56
N ASP A 64 -5.36 -2.66 5.76
CA ASP A 64 -6.00 -3.97 5.97
C ASP A 64 -5.31 -5.07 5.18
N ASP A 65 -6.08 -5.86 4.49
CA ASP A 65 -5.57 -6.95 3.66
C ASP A 65 -5.50 -6.55 2.21
N VAL A 66 -5.27 -5.29 1.91
CA VAL A 66 -5.26 -4.79 0.54
C VAL A 66 -3.85 -4.50 0.06
N VAL A 67 -3.13 -3.66 0.78
CA VAL A 67 -1.82 -3.23 0.33
C VAL A 67 -0.99 -2.79 1.54
N SER A 68 0.31 -3.00 1.45
CA SER A 68 1.24 -2.48 2.46
C SER A 68 2.53 -2.06 1.80
N CYS A 69 3.27 -1.22 2.47
CA CYS A 69 4.56 -0.77 1.99
C CYS A 69 5.49 -0.67 3.19
N GLU A 70 6.67 -1.26 3.07
CA GLU A 70 7.63 -1.21 4.17
C GLU A 70 9.03 -1.04 3.59
N PRO A 71 9.91 -0.38 4.32
CA PRO A 71 11.31 -0.30 3.88
C PRO A 71 11.99 -1.64 4.06
N ILE A 72 12.91 -1.94 3.17
CA ILE A 72 13.71 -3.13 3.27
C ILE A 72 15.09 -2.69 3.69
N VAL A 73 15.55 -3.22 4.81
CA VAL A 73 16.86 -2.91 5.31
C VAL A 73 17.70 -4.13 5.08
N PHE A 74 18.73 -3.98 4.21
CA PHE A 74 19.66 -5.05 4.04
C PHE A 74 20.72 -4.89 5.09
N GLU A 75 20.78 -5.82 6.03
CA GLU A 75 21.81 -5.75 7.00
C GLU A 75 23.04 -6.22 6.39
N GLU A 76 24.04 -5.41 6.37
CA GLU A 76 25.30 -5.83 5.96
C GLU A 76 25.75 -6.78 6.97
N ASP A 77 26.42 -7.76 6.58
CA ASP A 77 26.89 -8.67 7.44
C ASP A 77 27.77 -8.11 8.40
N LYS A 78 27.51 -8.05 9.45
CA LYS A 78 28.25 -7.44 10.29
C LYS A 78 29.17 -8.30 10.81
N ASN A 79 29.57 -8.85 10.56
CA ASN A 79 30.49 -9.54 11.03
C ASN A 79 30.80 -10.04 11.24
#